data_cac89ded7168e80225c70b1e78a8c440
#
_entry.id   cac89ded7168e80225c70b1e78a8c440
#
_cell.length_a   1.000
_cell.length_b   1.000
_cell.length_c   1.000
_cell.angle_alpha   90.00
_cell.angle_beta   90.00
_cell.angle_gamma   90.00
#
_symmetry.space_group_name_H-M   'P 1'
#
loop_
_entity.id
_entity.type
_entity.pdbx_description
1 polymer ?
#
loop_
_entity_poly.entity_id
_entity_poly.type
_entity_poly.pdbx_seq_one_letter_code
_entity_poly.pdbx_strand_id
1 'polypeptide(L)'
;MKKMLLFSFVAFIGLNACSQEKQVSPHETAVGSNISVRYGRPYKKGRDIFGGLVPYGKVYRLGADSATTITFDRDVEFAGKPVKAGTYTLFVIPNKESWTIILNGQLGQWGAYSYDKYKDKDILHVNVPVKKTDKMVEQLTISFPESSMLIEWDQTQVTVPVRFS
;
A
#
# COMPACT_ATOMS: atom_id res chain seq x y z
N MET A 1 -42.35 -59.51 32.17
CA MET A 1 -42.55 -58.18 31.60
C MET A 1 -41.24 -57.43 31.72
N LYS A 2 -40.41 -57.40 30.62
CA LYS A 2 -39.08 -56.71 30.57
C LYS A 2 -39.30 -55.34 29.91
N LYS A 3 -39.07 -54.27 30.63
CA LYS A 3 -39.13 -52.92 30.10
C LYS A 3 -37.77 -52.63 29.47
N MET A 4 -37.74 -52.40 28.17
CA MET A 4 -36.60 -52.00 27.38
C MET A 4 -36.51 -50.46 27.39
N LEU A 5 -35.51 -49.89 28.04
CA LEU A 5 -35.19 -48.46 27.99
C LEU A 5 -34.40 -48.19 26.72
N LEU A 6 -34.97 -47.40 25.81
CA LEU A 6 -34.28 -46.85 24.66
C LEU A 6 -33.48 -45.62 25.13
N PHE A 7 -32.16 -45.71 25.09
CA PHE A 7 -31.28 -44.55 25.28
C PHE A 7 -31.09 -43.83 23.92
N SER A 8 -31.69 -42.67 23.80
CA SER A 8 -31.54 -41.82 22.63
C SER A 8 -30.21 -41.00 22.77
N PHE A 9 -29.23 -41.37 21.95
CA PHE A 9 -27.94 -40.67 21.90
C PHE A 9 -28.07 -39.45 20.99
N VAL A 10 -28.24 -38.26 21.55
CA VAL A 10 -28.21 -37.02 20.80
C VAL A 10 -26.77 -36.64 20.56
N ALA A 11 -26.30 -36.83 19.32
CA ALA A 11 -24.98 -36.35 18.89
C ALA A 11 -25.04 -34.84 18.70
N PHE A 12 -24.37 -34.10 19.60
CA PHE A 12 -24.20 -32.65 19.49
C PHE A 12 -23.06 -32.39 18.50
N ILE A 13 -23.41 -32.13 17.23
CA ILE A 13 -22.45 -31.68 16.23
C ILE A 13 -22.15 -30.21 16.53
N GLY A 14 -21.06 -29.95 17.22
CA GLY A 14 -20.49 -28.59 17.43
C GLY A 14 -20.01 -28.02 16.09
N LEU A 15 -20.79 -27.13 15.50
CA LEU A 15 -20.35 -26.28 14.40
C LEU A 15 -19.29 -25.30 14.96
N ASN A 16 -18.03 -25.67 14.83
CA ASN A 16 -16.93 -24.70 14.97
C ASN A 16 -17.04 -23.72 13.81
N ALA A 17 -17.80 -22.64 13.98
CA ALA A 17 -17.71 -21.47 13.13
C ALA A 17 -16.33 -20.83 13.36
N CYS A 18 -15.38 -21.18 12.49
CA CYS A 18 -14.12 -20.47 12.41
C CYS A 18 -14.43 -19.05 11.92
N SER A 19 -14.63 -18.13 12.86
CA SER A 19 -14.70 -16.70 12.53
C SER A 19 -13.33 -16.30 12.02
N GLN A 20 -13.19 -16.17 10.69
CA GLN A 20 -12.01 -15.53 10.11
C GLN A 20 -11.99 -14.07 10.58
N GLU A 21 -11.18 -13.83 11.58
CA GLU A 21 -10.88 -12.47 12.03
C GLU A 21 -10.38 -11.69 10.82
N LYS A 22 -11.16 -10.65 10.45
CA LYS A 22 -10.81 -9.80 9.32
C LYS A 22 -9.56 -9.04 9.66
N GLN A 23 -8.41 -9.58 9.26
CA GLN A 23 -7.11 -8.99 9.56
C GLN A 23 -7.02 -7.63 8.88
N VAL A 24 -7.10 -6.58 9.68
CA VAL A 24 -6.95 -5.19 9.26
C VAL A 24 -5.50 -4.97 8.84
N SER A 25 -5.28 -4.22 7.77
CA SER A 25 -3.92 -3.83 7.37
C SER A 25 -3.34 -2.88 8.42
N PRO A 26 -2.19 -3.18 9.02
CA PRO A 26 -1.58 -2.27 9.99
C PRO A 26 -1.20 -0.96 9.31
N HIS A 27 -1.33 0.15 10.03
CA HIS A 27 -0.81 1.44 9.60
C HIS A 27 0.59 1.64 10.15
N GLU A 28 1.48 2.17 9.32
CA GLU A 28 2.88 2.39 9.63
C GLU A 28 3.35 3.75 9.14
N THR A 29 4.37 4.29 9.77
CA THR A 29 5.13 5.43 9.28
C THR A 29 6.56 5.00 9.06
N ALA A 30 6.97 4.90 7.80
CA ALA A 30 8.38 4.77 7.44
C ALA A 30 9.05 6.13 7.57
N VAL A 31 10.22 6.17 8.23
CA VAL A 31 10.95 7.42 8.51
C VAL A 31 12.35 7.33 7.92
N GLY A 32 12.73 8.35 7.15
CA GLY A 32 14.08 8.60 6.67
C GLY A 32 14.60 9.95 7.18
N SER A 33 15.74 10.40 6.68
CA SER A 33 16.28 11.72 7.00
C SER A 33 15.47 12.80 6.26
N ASN A 34 14.78 13.67 6.99
CA ASN A 34 13.91 14.74 6.48
C ASN A 34 12.74 14.27 5.60
N ILE A 35 12.34 13.01 5.70
CA ILE A 35 11.23 12.41 4.94
C ILE A 35 10.51 11.38 5.79
N SER A 36 9.19 11.34 5.70
CA SER A 36 8.39 10.27 6.27
C SER A 36 7.22 9.92 5.36
N VAL A 37 6.81 8.65 5.39
CA VAL A 37 5.65 8.15 4.65
C VAL A 37 4.73 7.41 5.61
N ARG A 38 3.48 7.86 5.72
CA ARG A 38 2.44 7.18 6.47
C ARG A 38 1.51 6.43 5.54
N TYR A 39 1.35 5.14 5.74
CA TYR A 39 0.59 4.26 4.85
C TYR A 39 -0.02 3.06 5.58
N GLY A 40 -1.07 2.48 5.01
CA GLY A 40 -1.54 1.16 5.41
C GLY A 40 -0.69 0.09 4.72
N ARG A 41 -0.28 -0.95 5.46
CA ARG A 41 0.57 -2.04 4.96
C ARG A 41 -0.24 -3.29 4.66
N PRO A 42 -0.83 -3.44 3.46
CA PRO A 42 -1.57 -4.65 3.11
C PRO A 42 -0.63 -5.85 2.92
N TYR A 43 -1.15 -7.04 3.27
CA TYR A 43 -0.51 -8.32 2.99
C TYR A 43 -0.92 -8.85 1.61
N LYS A 44 -0.03 -9.57 0.95
CA LYS A 44 -0.30 -10.29 -0.31
C LYS A 44 -1.33 -11.41 -0.11
N LYS A 45 -1.18 -12.26 0.87
CA LYS A 45 -2.07 -13.39 1.20
C LYS A 45 -2.36 -14.26 -0.03
N GLY A 46 -1.34 -14.65 -0.76
CA GLY A 46 -1.46 -15.51 -1.93
C GLY A 46 -2.13 -14.87 -3.16
N ARG A 47 -2.49 -13.58 -3.11
CA ARG A 47 -3.14 -12.89 -4.24
C ARG A 47 -2.12 -12.40 -5.25
N ASP A 48 -2.53 -12.31 -6.51
CA ASP A 48 -1.79 -11.54 -7.52
C ASP A 48 -1.96 -10.06 -7.24
N ILE A 49 -0.88 -9.36 -7.02
CA ILE A 49 -0.93 -7.95 -6.62
C ILE A 49 -1.06 -7.05 -7.85
N PHE A 50 0.01 -6.86 -8.60
CA PHE A 50 0.00 -5.93 -9.73
C PHE A 50 -0.54 -6.61 -11.00
N GLY A 51 -1.61 -6.03 -11.54
CA GLY A 51 -2.41 -6.62 -12.62
C GLY A 51 -3.62 -7.42 -12.10
N GLY A 52 -3.66 -7.75 -10.81
CA GLY A 52 -4.77 -8.41 -10.13
C GLY A 52 -5.47 -7.47 -9.14
N LEU A 53 -5.06 -7.51 -7.86
CA LEU A 53 -5.62 -6.65 -6.79
C LEU A 53 -5.45 -5.16 -7.12
N VAL A 54 -4.32 -4.79 -7.69
CA VAL A 54 -3.98 -3.44 -8.13
C VAL A 54 -3.87 -3.45 -9.66
N PRO A 55 -4.93 -3.03 -10.40
CA PRO A 55 -4.94 -3.04 -11.85
C PRO A 55 -3.88 -2.12 -12.43
N TYR A 56 -3.24 -2.54 -13.51
CA TYR A 56 -2.32 -1.69 -14.27
C TYR A 56 -3.05 -0.49 -14.89
N GLY A 57 -2.37 0.64 -14.99
CA GLY A 57 -2.89 1.88 -15.59
C GLY A 57 -3.95 2.59 -14.75
N LYS A 58 -4.19 2.17 -13.51
CA LYS A 58 -5.15 2.81 -12.60
C LYS A 58 -4.44 3.47 -11.44
N VAL A 59 -4.97 4.61 -10.99
CA VAL A 59 -4.46 5.30 -9.80
C VAL A 59 -4.68 4.42 -8.58
N TYR A 60 -3.61 4.22 -7.84
CA TYR A 60 -3.59 3.44 -6.61
C TYR A 60 -3.07 4.28 -5.44
N ARG A 61 -3.73 4.17 -4.29
CA ARG A 61 -3.41 4.89 -3.05
C ARG A 61 -2.11 4.48 -2.37
N LEU A 62 -1.37 3.55 -2.97
CA LEU A 62 -0.12 2.97 -2.46
C LEU A 62 -0.24 2.45 -1.01
N GLY A 63 -1.32 1.73 -0.73
CA GLY A 63 -1.56 1.20 0.62
C GLY A 63 -2.95 0.65 0.82
N ALA A 64 -3.39 0.64 2.07
CA ALA A 64 -4.73 0.26 2.49
C ALA A 64 -5.43 1.42 3.21
N ASP A 65 -6.77 1.44 3.15
CA ASP A 65 -7.65 2.42 3.80
C ASP A 65 -7.44 3.84 3.27
N SER A 66 -6.96 4.77 4.07
CA SER A 66 -6.62 6.12 3.65
C SER A 66 -5.50 6.13 2.59
N ALA A 67 -5.51 7.12 1.72
CA ALA A 67 -4.42 7.32 0.79
C ALA A 67 -3.11 7.61 1.55
N THR A 68 -2.03 7.04 1.06
CA THR A 68 -0.68 7.24 1.60
C THR A 68 -0.31 8.72 1.57
N THR A 69 0.35 9.18 2.61
CA THR A 69 0.90 10.55 2.68
C THR A 69 2.41 10.51 2.81
N ILE A 70 3.07 11.47 2.17
CA ILE A 70 4.50 11.71 2.27
C ILE A 70 4.75 13.11 2.80
N THR A 71 5.68 13.24 3.74
CA THR A 71 6.08 14.54 4.31
C THR A 71 7.56 14.75 4.05
N PHE A 72 7.89 15.93 3.54
CA PHE A 72 9.25 16.44 3.42
C PHE A 72 9.45 17.57 4.43
N ASP A 73 10.43 17.44 5.31
CA ASP A 73 10.71 18.44 6.36
C ASP A 73 11.40 19.68 5.79
N ARG A 74 11.97 19.58 4.59
CA ARG A 74 12.58 20.66 3.84
C ARG A 74 12.48 20.43 2.33
N ASP A 75 12.82 21.43 1.54
CA ASP A 75 12.81 21.34 0.07
C ASP A 75 13.67 20.16 -0.40
N VAL A 76 13.21 19.46 -1.42
CA VAL A 76 13.78 18.21 -1.89
C VAL A 76 13.75 18.11 -3.41
N GLU A 77 14.74 17.46 -4.00
CA GLU A 77 14.64 16.90 -5.34
C GLU A 77 14.09 15.48 -5.23
N PHE A 78 12.84 15.30 -5.65
CA PHE A 78 12.13 14.02 -5.61
C PHE A 78 11.96 13.49 -7.04
N ALA A 79 12.52 12.31 -7.32
CA ALA A 79 12.57 11.74 -8.67
C ALA A 79 13.11 12.71 -9.73
N GLY A 80 14.12 13.52 -9.39
CA GLY A 80 14.73 14.51 -10.27
C GLY A 80 13.92 15.79 -10.48
N LYS A 81 12.87 16.04 -9.68
CA LYS A 81 12.03 17.24 -9.73
C LYS A 81 12.04 17.97 -8.40
N PRO A 82 12.13 19.32 -8.40
CA PRO A 82 12.07 20.09 -7.17
C PRO A 82 10.67 20.03 -6.55
N VAL A 83 10.60 19.75 -5.26
CA VAL A 83 9.39 19.72 -4.45
C VAL A 83 9.62 20.52 -3.18
N LYS A 84 8.66 21.36 -2.81
CA LYS A 84 8.72 22.16 -1.59
C LYS A 84 8.49 21.29 -0.36
N ALA A 85 9.04 21.72 0.78
CA ALA A 85 8.71 21.16 2.08
C ALA A 85 7.20 21.16 2.30
N GLY A 86 6.68 20.09 2.91
CA GLY A 86 5.25 19.93 3.16
C GLY A 86 4.79 18.49 3.11
N THR A 87 3.50 18.30 3.32
CA THR A 87 2.85 16.99 3.28
C THR A 87 1.96 16.89 2.04
N TYR A 88 2.06 15.77 1.35
CA TYR A 88 1.34 15.49 0.11
C TYR A 88 0.70 14.10 0.17
N THR A 89 -0.40 13.93 -0.54
CA THR A 89 -0.92 12.59 -0.82
C THR A 89 -0.08 11.95 -1.91
N LEU A 90 0.35 10.71 -1.67
CA LEU A 90 1.18 9.93 -2.58
C LEU A 90 0.33 8.88 -3.29
N PHE A 91 0.13 9.06 -4.58
CA PHE A 91 -0.49 8.06 -5.45
C PHE A 91 0.52 7.48 -6.42
N VAL A 92 0.18 6.32 -6.96
CA VAL A 92 0.94 5.69 -8.04
C VAL A 92 0.00 5.17 -9.13
N ILE A 93 0.49 5.11 -10.36
CA ILE A 93 -0.15 4.35 -11.44
C ILE A 93 0.82 3.22 -11.81
N PRO A 94 0.57 2.00 -11.35
CA PRO A 94 1.43 0.87 -11.67
C PRO A 94 1.27 0.44 -13.13
N ASN A 95 2.39 0.12 -13.78
CA ASN A 95 2.47 -0.61 -15.03
C ASN A 95 3.59 -1.66 -14.93
N LYS A 96 3.71 -2.52 -15.94
CA LYS A 96 4.65 -3.65 -15.90
C LYS A 96 6.12 -3.21 -15.85
N GLU A 97 6.45 -2.13 -16.56
CA GLU A 97 7.83 -1.69 -16.77
C GLU A 97 8.17 -0.41 -15.99
N SER A 98 7.16 0.41 -15.72
CA SER A 98 7.35 1.68 -14.98
C SER A 98 6.11 2.03 -14.19
N TRP A 99 6.30 2.76 -13.09
CA TRP A 99 5.22 3.38 -12.33
C TRP A 99 5.25 4.88 -12.51
N THR A 100 4.07 5.48 -12.62
CA THR A 100 3.94 6.94 -12.46
C THR A 100 3.75 7.22 -10.97
N ILE A 101 4.64 8.01 -10.40
CA ILE A 101 4.53 8.52 -9.03
C ILE A 101 3.85 9.89 -9.10
N ILE A 102 2.84 10.10 -8.25
CA ILE A 102 2.04 11.33 -8.22
C ILE A 102 2.08 11.91 -6.82
N LEU A 103 2.42 13.18 -6.70
CA LEU A 103 2.22 13.96 -5.47
C LEU A 103 1.05 14.90 -5.66
N ASN A 104 0.05 14.80 -4.77
CA ASN A 104 -1.17 15.61 -4.84
C ASN A 104 -1.34 16.45 -3.57
N GLY A 105 -1.69 17.72 -3.74
CA GLY A 105 -1.82 18.68 -2.64
C GLY A 105 -3.09 18.48 -1.79
N GLN A 106 -4.05 17.66 -2.22
CA GLN A 106 -5.24 17.37 -1.41
C GLN A 106 -4.99 16.27 -0.42
N LEU A 107 -5.01 16.58 0.87
CA LEU A 107 -4.91 15.63 1.96
C LEU A 107 -6.28 15.07 2.38
N GLY A 108 -6.26 14.02 3.23
CA GLY A 108 -7.46 13.45 3.83
C GLY A 108 -8.30 12.60 2.88
N GLN A 109 -7.73 12.11 1.79
CA GLN A 109 -8.45 11.28 0.83
C GLN A 109 -8.54 9.82 1.33
N TRP A 110 -9.74 9.23 1.19
CA TRP A 110 -9.96 7.81 1.44
C TRP A 110 -9.77 7.01 0.15
N GLY A 111 -8.80 6.11 0.14
CA GLY A 111 -8.48 5.38 -1.09
C GLY A 111 -7.98 6.30 -2.21
N ALA A 112 -8.31 5.96 -3.44
CA ALA A 112 -8.11 6.79 -4.63
C ALA A 112 -9.45 7.23 -5.25
N TYR A 113 -10.56 7.07 -4.52
CA TYR A 113 -11.91 7.28 -5.06
C TYR A 113 -12.21 8.73 -5.43
N SER A 114 -11.56 9.68 -4.76
CA SER A 114 -11.73 11.11 -5.01
C SER A 114 -10.64 11.71 -5.88
N TYR A 115 -9.72 10.89 -6.41
CA TYR A 115 -8.56 11.39 -7.16
C TYR A 115 -8.99 12.26 -8.36
N ASP A 116 -9.95 11.80 -9.17
CA ASP A 116 -10.41 12.54 -10.34
C ASP A 116 -10.98 13.93 -10.02
N LYS A 117 -11.52 14.08 -8.81
CA LYS A 117 -12.03 15.37 -8.32
C LYS A 117 -10.91 16.35 -7.97
N TYR A 118 -9.75 15.84 -7.57
CA TYR A 118 -8.63 16.64 -7.04
C TYR A 118 -7.35 16.51 -7.87
N LYS A 119 -7.42 15.95 -9.07
CA LYS A 119 -6.25 15.80 -9.96
C LYS A 119 -5.65 17.12 -10.42
N ASP A 120 -6.42 18.19 -10.40
CA ASP A 120 -5.95 19.55 -10.64
C ASP A 120 -4.98 20.05 -9.55
N LYS A 121 -4.92 19.38 -8.40
CA LYS A 121 -3.97 19.63 -7.32
C LYS A 121 -2.71 18.76 -7.38
N ASP A 122 -2.50 18.02 -8.47
CA ASP A 122 -1.26 17.30 -8.69
C ASP A 122 -0.11 18.29 -8.92
N ILE A 123 0.93 18.14 -8.11
CA ILE A 123 2.14 18.97 -8.21
C ILE A 123 3.28 18.25 -8.91
N LEU A 124 3.19 16.93 -9.03
CA LEU A 124 4.23 16.10 -9.62
C LEU A 124 3.64 14.86 -10.27
N HIS A 125 4.11 14.58 -11.50
CA HIS A 125 3.99 13.30 -12.17
C HIS A 125 5.36 12.90 -12.69
N VAL A 126 5.90 11.78 -12.24
CA VAL A 126 7.18 11.25 -12.73
C VAL A 126 7.09 9.75 -12.95
N ASN A 127 7.74 9.27 -13.99
CA ASN A 127 7.86 7.85 -14.26
C ASN A 127 9.15 7.31 -13.68
N VAL A 128 9.06 6.19 -12.98
CA VAL A 128 10.20 5.46 -12.42
C VAL A 128 10.15 4.01 -12.88
N PRO A 129 11.30 3.41 -13.20
CA PRO A 129 11.33 2.03 -13.68
C PRO A 129 10.95 1.04 -12.57
N VAL A 130 10.33 -0.06 -12.98
CA VAL A 130 10.06 -1.22 -12.14
C VAL A 130 11.21 -2.20 -12.25
N LYS A 131 11.64 -2.74 -11.12
CA LYS A 131 12.53 -3.88 -11.05
C LYS A 131 11.77 -5.09 -10.51
N LYS A 132 11.82 -6.21 -11.22
CA LYS A 132 11.39 -7.49 -10.67
C LYS A 132 12.48 -8.07 -9.79
N THR A 133 12.09 -8.71 -8.70
CA THR A 133 13.00 -9.36 -7.75
C THR A 133 12.61 -10.82 -7.58
N ASP A 134 13.59 -11.67 -7.28
CA ASP A 134 13.35 -13.08 -6.92
C ASP A 134 12.81 -13.20 -5.49
N LYS A 135 13.01 -12.17 -4.68
CA LYS A 135 12.52 -12.09 -3.31
C LYS A 135 11.03 -11.76 -3.30
N MET A 136 10.24 -12.63 -2.69
CA MET A 136 8.84 -12.38 -2.39
C MET A 136 8.71 -11.47 -1.16
N VAL A 137 8.04 -10.34 -1.31
CA VAL A 137 7.72 -9.42 -0.22
C VAL A 137 6.22 -9.53 0.09
N GLU A 138 5.90 -10.20 1.18
CA GLU A 138 4.53 -10.52 1.58
C GLU A 138 3.69 -9.28 1.90
N GLN A 139 4.31 -8.25 2.47
CA GLN A 139 3.64 -7.05 2.92
C GLN A 139 4.21 -5.81 2.23
N LEU A 140 3.35 -4.91 1.73
CA LEU A 140 3.81 -3.64 1.17
C LEU A 140 4.77 -2.96 2.15
N THR A 141 5.97 -2.68 1.71
CA THR A 141 7.04 -2.09 2.52
C THR A 141 7.59 -0.86 1.83
N ILE A 142 7.68 0.24 2.57
CA ILE A 142 8.37 1.45 2.15
C ILE A 142 9.55 1.67 3.09
N SER A 143 10.72 1.93 2.53
CA SER A 143 11.95 2.20 3.28
C SER A 143 12.78 3.26 2.59
N PHE A 144 13.81 3.76 3.27
CA PHE A 144 14.66 4.86 2.81
C PHE A 144 16.14 4.47 2.83
N PRO A 145 16.59 3.59 1.91
CA PRO A 145 18.02 3.30 1.78
C PRO A 145 18.73 4.48 1.11
N GLU A 146 19.82 4.96 1.75
CA GLU A 146 20.65 6.05 1.23
C GLU A 146 19.84 7.27 0.77
N SER A 147 19.96 7.63 -0.51
CA SER A 147 19.30 8.80 -1.13
C SER A 147 18.08 8.37 -1.96
N SER A 148 17.26 7.46 -1.44
CA SER A 148 16.10 6.97 -2.17
C SER A 148 14.95 6.55 -1.25
N MET A 149 13.74 6.54 -1.81
CA MET A 149 12.58 5.85 -1.28
C MET A 149 12.41 4.53 -2.05
N LEU A 150 12.43 3.43 -1.34
CA LEU A 150 12.24 2.09 -1.87
C LEU A 150 10.84 1.60 -1.54
N ILE A 151 10.11 1.13 -2.55
CA ILE A 151 8.78 0.53 -2.44
C ILE A 151 8.87 -0.92 -2.89
N GLU A 152 8.47 -1.84 -2.03
CA GLU A 152 8.53 -3.28 -2.30
C GLU A 152 7.21 -3.95 -1.96
N TRP A 153 6.70 -4.76 -2.85
CA TRP A 153 5.57 -5.65 -2.61
C TRP A 153 5.52 -6.74 -3.66
N ASP A 154 5.16 -7.98 -3.24
CA ASP A 154 5.24 -9.14 -4.12
C ASP A 154 6.68 -9.33 -4.66
N GLN A 155 6.86 -9.54 -5.94
CA GLN A 155 8.15 -9.58 -6.61
C GLN A 155 8.43 -8.27 -7.38
N THR A 156 7.96 -7.15 -6.84
CA THR A 156 8.06 -5.85 -7.47
C THR A 156 8.80 -4.87 -6.57
N GLN A 157 9.75 -4.17 -7.13
CA GLN A 157 10.54 -3.13 -6.48
C GLN A 157 10.55 -1.87 -7.32
N VAL A 158 10.32 -0.73 -6.68
CA VAL A 158 10.41 0.60 -7.29
C VAL A 158 11.30 1.48 -6.42
N THR A 159 12.29 2.10 -7.03
CA THR A 159 13.23 3.00 -6.34
C THR A 159 13.03 4.42 -6.86
N VAL A 160 12.68 5.33 -5.95
CA VAL A 160 12.48 6.75 -6.25
C VAL A 160 13.66 7.54 -5.68
N PRO A 161 14.50 8.19 -6.49
CA PRO A 161 15.58 9.03 -5.99
C PRO A 161 15.07 10.20 -5.14
N VAL A 162 15.74 10.47 -4.01
CA VAL A 162 15.42 11.55 -3.07
C VAL A 162 16.71 12.25 -2.70
N ARG A 163 16.81 13.55 -2.97
CA ARG A 163 17.99 14.36 -2.63
C ARG A 163 17.56 15.61 -1.91
N PHE A 164 18.12 15.84 -0.75
CA PHE A 164 17.95 17.08 0.01
C PHE A 164 19.12 18.02 -0.25
N SER A 165 18.81 19.29 -0.49
CA SER A 165 19.81 20.36 -0.62
C SER A 165 20.35 20.78 0.74
#